data_3fbd035de47f4d2836ad8f655f9b303c
#
_entry.id   3fbd035de47f4d2836ad8f655f9b303c
#
_cell.length_a   1.000
_cell.length_b   1.000
_cell.length_c   1.000
_cell.angle_alpha   90.00
_cell.angle_beta   90.00
_cell.angle_gamma   90.00
#
_symmetry.space_group_name_H-M   'P 1'
#
loop_
_entity.id
_entity.type
_entity.pdbx_description
1 polymer ?
#
loop_
_entity_poly.entity_id
_entity_poly.type
_entity_poly.pdbx_seq_one_letter_code
_entity_poly.pdbx_strand_id
1 'polypeptide(L)'
;MTATTHDTFLVQLTDLHIREPGRLAYGRIDTAPYLARAVQSVLALRQAPDAVVITGDLTDFGRAAEYEHLARLLAPLEARGIPVHLMPGNHDDRDQLRRSFPGHAYLGDGGDSDGFVQYALNVGPLRLIALDTVVPGASHGALCEKRLAWLEARLGESRREPVVVAMHHPPFQTLIGHMDEIGLLEGAAELEALIARHPNVERVICGHLHRAIDVRFGGTLASTAPAPAHQVCLDLAPDAASAWTLEPPGFRVHAWSPTAGRLVTHLAASGRFEGPYPFHDNGALID
;
A
#
# COMPACT_ATOMS: atom_id res chain seq x y z
N MET A 1 19.02 -6.36 24.01
CA MET A 1 18.38 -5.44 23.02
C MET A 1 17.33 -4.68 23.80
N THR A 2 17.48 -3.38 23.99
CA THR A 2 16.47 -2.52 24.63
C THR A 2 15.27 -2.47 23.69
N ALA A 3 14.11 -2.93 24.17
CA ALA A 3 12.85 -2.82 23.43
C ALA A 3 12.64 -1.33 23.07
N THR A 4 12.43 -1.05 21.80
CA THR A 4 12.00 0.27 21.32
C THR A 4 10.67 0.59 22.01
N THR A 5 10.65 1.64 22.82
CA THR A 5 9.47 2.05 23.63
C THR A 5 8.58 3.05 22.91
N HIS A 6 8.90 3.40 21.65
CA HIS A 6 8.11 4.34 20.86
C HIS A 6 7.26 3.60 19.81
N ASP A 7 6.13 4.18 19.48
CA ASP A 7 5.26 3.69 18.43
C ASP A 7 5.94 3.79 17.06
N THR A 8 5.66 2.84 16.17
CA THR A 8 6.21 2.79 14.81
C THR A 8 5.11 3.13 13.80
N PHE A 9 5.40 4.02 12.88
CA PHE A 9 4.43 4.53 11.89
C PHE A 9 4.82 4.11 10.48
N LEU A 10 3.99 3.27 9.86
CA LEU A 10 4.08 2.89 8.45
C LEU A 10 2.96 3.60 7.69
N VAL A 11 3.32 4.44 6.72
CA VAL A 11 2.35 5.06 5.81
C VAL A 11 2.15 4.17 4.60
N GLN A 12 0.90 3.93 4.20
CA GLN A 12 0.54 3.26 2.97
C GLN A 12 -0.03 4.26 1.96
N LEU A 13 0.66 4.41 0.83
CA LEU A 13 0.14 5.00 -0.41
C LEU A 13 -0.15 3.87 -1.40
N THR A 14 -0.96 4.11 -2.42
CA THR A 14 -1.31 3.11 -3.43
C THR A 14 -1.88 3.74 -4.70
N ASP A 15 -1.84 3.02 -5.81
CA ASP A 15 -2.56 3.36 -7.04
C ASP A 15 -2.27 4.79 -7.51
N LEU A 16 -1.00 5.08 -7.71
CA LEU A 16 -0.50 6.41 -8.05
C LEU A 16 -0.75 6.76 -9.52
N HIS A 17 -0.73 5.76 -10.41
CA HIS A 17 -0.94 5.88 -11.86
C HIS A 17 -0.18 7.04 -12.49
N ILE A 18 1.11 7.17 -12.16
CA ILE A 18 1.93 8.29 -12.66
C ILE A 18 2.18 8.11 -14.15
N ARG A 19 1.90 9.19 -14.91
CA ARG A 19 2.20 9.30 -16.33
C ARG A 19 3.48 10.09 -16.57
N GLU A 20 3.97 10.04 -17.79
CA GLU A 20 5.01 10.97 -18.26
C GLU A 20 4.53 12.42 -18.06
N PRO A 21 5.43 13.39 -17.78
CA PRO A 21 5.05 14.79 -17.61
C PRO A 21 4.21 15.31 -18.79
N GLY A 22 3.07 15.93 -18.49
CA GLY A 22 2.14 16.47 -19.47
C GLY A 22 1.19 15.43 -20.10
N ARG A 23 1.21 14.18 -19.64
CA ARG A 23 0.23 13.15 -20.03
C ARG A 23 -0.83 12.97 -18.95
N LEU A 24 -2.02 12.58 -19.38
CA LEU A 24 -3.15 12.33 -18.49
C LEU A 24 -3.42 10.84 -18.37
N ALA A 25 -3.70 10.35 -17.16
CA ALA A 25 -4.29 9.06 -16.95
C ALA A 25 -5.74 9.06 -17.46
N TYR A 26 -6.16 7.98 -18.11
CA TYR A 26 -7.48 7.85 -18.75
C TYR A 26 -7.85 9.01 -19.69
N GLY A 27 -6.86 9.77 -20.18
CA GLY A 27 -7.09 10.96 -21.00
C GLY A 27 -7.79 12.14 -20.29
N ARG A 28 -7.87 12.10 -18.95
CA ARG A 28 -8.68 13.06 -18.17
C ARG A 28 -7.97 13.68 -16.97
N ILE A 29 -7.09 12.95 -16.29
CA ILE A 29 -6.53 13.39 -15.01
C ILE A 29 -5.00 13.36 -15.02
N ASP A 30 -4.38 14.47 -14.60
CA ASP A 30 -2.97 14.50 -14.22
C ASP A 30 -2.84 14.07 -12.76
N THR A 31 -2.31 12.87 -12.52
CA THR A 31 -2.18 12.27 -11.18
C THR A 31 -0.99 12.82 -10.41
N ALA A 32 0.01 13.40 -11.09
CA ALA A 32 1.24 13.88 -10.45
C ALA A 32 1.03 14.99 -9.39
N PRO A 33 0.18 16.02 -9.60
CA PRO A 33 -0.12 17.01 -8.57
C PRO A 33 -0.80 16.42 -7.33
N TYR A 34 -1.56 15.34 -7.49
CA TYR A 34 -2.22 14.66 -6.38
C TYR A 34 -1.21 13.88 -5.54
N LEU A 35 -0.30 13.14 -6.17
CA LEU A 35 0.81 12.51 -5.46
C LEU A 35 1.67 13.54 -4.74
N ALA A 36 2.02 14.65 -5.39
CA ALA A 36 2.78 15.72 -4.75
C ALA A 36 2.10 16.24 -3.49
N ARG A 37 0.76 16.40 -3.51
CA ARG A 37 -0.02 16.78 -2.31
C ARG A 37 -0.01 15.70 -1.24
N ALA A 38 -0.15 14.43 -1.61
CA ALA A 38 -0.08 13.32 -0.67
C ALA A 38 1.29 13.26 0.02
N VAL A 39 2.38 13.40 -0.74
CA VAL A 39 3.73 13.50 -0.20
C VAL A 39 3.87 14.66 0.78
N GLN A 40 3.33 15.85 0.43
CA GLN A 40 3.34 16.99 1.36
C GLN A 40 2.50 16.73 2.62
N SER A 41 1.37 16.02 2.50
CA SER A 41 0.56 15.64 3.66
C SER A 41 1.30 14.67 4.58
N VAL A 42 2.03 13.70 4.02
CA VAL A 42 2.88 12.78 4.78
C VAL A 42 4.02 13.53 5.49
N LEU A 43 4.68 14.45 4.80
CA LEU A 43 5.75 15.29 5.36
C LEU A 43 5.26 16.26 6.45
N ALA A 44 3.98 16.61 6.43
CA ALA A 44 3.35 17.48 7.41
C ALA A 44 2.87 16.74 8.67
N LEU A 45 2.92 15.41 8.69
CA LEU A 45 2.62 14.64 9.89
C LEU A 45 3.56 15.06 11.02
N ARG A 46 3.00 15.39 12.19
CA ARG A 46 3.80 15.82 13.34
C ARG A 46 4.79 14.75 13.79
N GLN A 47 4.37 13.50 13.73
CA GLN A 47 5.23 12.34 13.90
C GLN A 47 5.64 11.86 12.50
N ALA A 48 6.93 11.98 12.19
CA ALA A 48 7.46 11.48 10.92
C ALA A 48 7.25 9.95 10.84
N PRO A 49 6.81 9.40 9.70
CA PRO A 49 6.72 7.97 9.53
C PRO A 49 8.11 7.31 9.50
N ASP A 50 8.20 6.09 10.02
CA ASP A 50 9.40 5.26 9.95
C ASP A 50 9.63 4.71 8.54
N ALA A 51 8.56 4.55 7.76
CA ALA A 51 8.62 4.21 6.34
C ALA A 51 7.32 4.55 5.61
N VAL A 52 7.41 4.63 4.29
CA VAL A 52 6.27 4.63 3.36
C VAL A 52 6.32 3.36 2.54
N VAL A 53 5.21 2.63 2.44
CA VAL A 53 5.02 1.53 1.47
C VAL A 53 4.03 1.97 0.40
N ILE A 54 4.31 1.65 -0.86
CA ILE A 54 3.42 1.93 -1.98
C ILE A 54 2.96 0.59 -2.55
N THR A 55 1.66 0.29 -2.38
CA THR A 55 1.09 -1.03 -2.64
C THR A 55 0.63 -1.21 -4.09
N GLY A 56 1.51 -0.88 -5.04
CA GLY A 56 1.36 -1.13 -6.47
C GLY A 56 0.66 -0.03 -7.25
N ASP A 57 0.54 -0.26 -8.56
CA ASP A 57 0.09 0.71 -9.56
C ASP A 57 0.80 2.05 -9.43
N LEU A 58 2.14 1.93 -9.40
CA LEU A 58 3.06 3.06 -9.27
C LEU A 58 2.95 3.99 -10.48
N THR A 59 2.84 3.39 -11.65
CA THR A 59 2.73 4.05 -12.95
C THR A 59 1.51 3.53 -13.70
N ASP A 60 1.14 4.18 -14.81
CA ASP A 60 -0.06 3.83 -15.58
C ASP A 60 0.22 2.81 -16.69
N PHE A 61 1.49 2.71 -17.15
CA PHE A 61 1.90 1.80 -18.24
C PHE A 61 3.28 1.13 -18.04
N GLY A 62 3.90 1.23 -16.88
CA GLY A 62 5.19 0.61 -16.59
C GLY A 62 6.36 1.16 -17.42
N ARG A 63 6.30 2.39 -17.93
CA ARG A 63 7.31 2.97 -18.81
C ARG A 63 8.43 3.66 -18.04
N ALA A 64 9.65 3.64 -18.60
CA ALA A 64 10.82 4.28 -17.97
C ALA A 64 10.57 5.74 -17.59
N ALA A 65 10.00 6.55 -18.50
CA ALA A 65 9.73 7.96 -18.23
C ALA A 65 8.67 8.22 -17.16
N GLU A 66 7.75 7.27 -16.95
CA GLU A 66 6.77 7.32 -15.86
C GLU A 66 7.45 7.05 -14.51
N TYR A 67 8.31 6.03 -14.42
CA TYR A 67 9.10 5.75 -13.21
C TYR A 67 10.09 6.88 -12.90
N GLU A 68 10.73 7.48 -13.90
CA GLU A 68 11.57 8.67 -13.71
C GLU A 68 10.78 9.85 -13.13
N HIS A 69 9.54 10.03 -13.60
CA HIS A 69 8.65 11.06 -13.06
C HIS A 69 8.26 10.74 -11.62
N LEU A 70 7.89 9.49 -11.34
CA LEU A 70 7.59 8.99 -10.00
C LEU A 70 8.75 9.23 -9.03
N ALA A 71 9.97 8.87 -9.42
CA ALA A 71 11.16 9.07 -8.59
C ALA A 71 11.32 10.54 -8.17
N ARG A 72 11.11 11.49 -9.09
CA ARG A 72 11.16 12.92 -8.76
C ARG A 72 10.06 13.34 -7.77
N LEU A 73 8.87 12.77 -7.88
CA LEU A 73 7.75 13.08 -6.98
C LEU A 73 7.96 12.51 -5.57
N LEU A 74 8.66 11.39 -5.44
CA LEU A 74 8.97 10.74 -4.16
C LEU A 74 10.24 11.28 -3.49
N ALA A 75 11.13 11.94 -4.25
CA ALA A 75 12.40 12.46 -3.75
C ALA A 75 12.29 13.32 -2.46
N PRO A 76 11.21 14.11 -2.22
CA PRO A 76 11.08 14.85 -0.98
C PRO A 76 10.97 13.98 0.29
N LEU A 77 10.41 12.74 0.18
CA LEU A 77 10.38 11.78 1.29
C LEU A 77 11.79 11.27 1.60
N GLU A 78 12.52 10.85 0.57
CA GLU A 78 13.89 10.35 0.69
C GLU A 78 14.84 11.44 1.23
N ALA A 79 14.68 12.69 0.76
CA ALA A 79 15.45 13.85 1.25
C ALA A 79 15.22 14.13 2.74
N ARG A 80 14.08 13.68 3.31
CA ARG A 80 13.79 13.74 4.75
C ARG A 80 14.22 12.48 5.49
N GLY A 81 14.91 11.55 4.80
CA GLY A 81 15.36 10.29 5.38
C GLY A 81 14.22 9.28 5.64
N ILE A 82 13.06 9.45 5.02
CA ILE A 82 11.93 8.53 5.14
C ILE A 82 12.09 7.45 4.05
N PRO A 83 12.34 6.18 4.42
CA PRO A 83 12.44 5.09 3.46
C PRO A 83 11.13 4.88 2.69
N VAL A 84 11.22 4.70 1.37
CA VAL A 84 10.07 4.39 0.51
C VAL A 84 10.25 2.97 -0.04
N HIS A 85 9.27 2.11 0.20
CA HIS A 85 9.25 0.73 -0.24
C HIS A 85 8.21 0.56 -1.34
N LEU A 86 8.67 0.16 -2.53
CA LEU A 86 7.86 0.01 -3.74
C LEU A 86 7.54 -1.45 -3.97
N MET A 87 6.36 -1.73 -4.47
CA MET A 87 5.97 -3.03 -5.00
C MET A 87 5.11 -2.85 -6.26
N PRO A 88 5.09 -3.82 -7.18
CA PRO A 88 4.34 -3.68 -8.42
C PRO A 88 2.85 -3.93 -8.23
N GLY A 89 2.02 -3.22 -8.99
CA GLY A 89 0.65 -3.56 -9.32
C GLY A 89 0.51 -4.05 -10.77
N ASN A 90 -0.72 -4.23 -11.24
CA ASN A 90 -0.94 -4.77 -12.59
C ASN A 90 -0.60 -3.78 -13.72
N HIS A 91 -0.48 -2.49 -13.43
CA HIS A 91 0.00 -1.47 -14.37
C HIS A 91 1.52 -1.37 -14.45
N ASP A 92 2.26 -2.04 -13.56
CA ASP A 92 3.71 -1.93 -13.47
C ASP A 92 4.44 -3.04 -14.25
N ASP A 93 5.65 -2.72 -14.71
CA ASP A 93 6.60 -3.68 -15.28
C ASP A 93 7.71 -3.96 -14.26
N ARG A 94 7.88 -5.23 -13.86
CA ARG A 94 8.87 -5.66 -12.85
C ARG A 94 10.30 -5.28 -13.22
N ASP A 95 10.66 -5.52 -14.47
CA ASP A 95 12.04 -5.31 -14.92
C ASP A 95 12.33 -3.82 -15.08
N GLN A 96 11.35 -3.05 -15.56
CA GLN A 96 11.50 -1.61 -15.65
C GLN A 96 11.52 -0.97 -14.26
N LEU A 97 10.72 -1.44 -13.31
CA LEU A 97 10.75 -1.00 -11.92
C LEU A 97 12.16 -1.19 -11.32
N ARG A 98 12.75 -2.38 -11.45
CA ARG A 98 14.12 -2.65 -10.99
C ARG A 98 15.15 -1.73 -11.65
N ARG A 99 15.07 -1.57 -12.98
CA ARG A 99 15.99 -0.68 -13.73
C ARG A 99 15.88 0.78 -13.31
N SER A 100 14.66 1.24 -12.98
CA SER A 100 14.40 2.64 -12.64
C SER A 100 14.78 2.99 -11.19
N PHE A 101 14.85 1.99 -10.30
CA PHE A 101 15.20 2.17 -8.89
C PHE A 101 16.39 1.30 -8.47
N PRO A 102 17.58 1.48 -9.09
CA PRO A 102 18.75 0.63 -8.82
C PRO A 102 19.28 0.75 -7.39
N GLY A 103 18.97 1.84 -6.68
CA GLY A 103 19.31 2.04 -5.27
C GLY A 103 18.44 1.23 -4.29
N HIS A 104 17.33 0.67 -4.75
CA HIS A 104 16.40 -0.10 -3.93
C HIS A 104 16.75 -1.60 -4.01
N ALA A 105 17.80 -2.01 -3.29
CA ALA A 105 18.34 -3.38 -3.36
C ALA A 105 17.30 -4.48 -3.08
N TYR A 106 16.24 -4.19 -2.33
CA TYR A 106 15.15 -5.12 -2.05
C TYR A 106 14.29 -5.45 -3.29
N LEU A 107 14.33 -4.64 -4.36
CA LEU A 107 13.64 -4.92 -5.64
C LEU A 107 14.41 -5.95 -6.48
N GLY A 108 15.67 -6.18 -6.17
CA GLY A 108 16.49 -7.17 -6.86
C GLY A 108 15.85 -8.56 -6.79
N ASP A 109 16.27 -9.42 -7.71
CA ASP A 109 15.77 -10.80 -7.77
C ASP A 109 16.33 -11.69 -6.66
N GLY A 110 16.85 -11.11 -5.58
CA GLY A 110 17.32 -11.75 -4.31
C GLY A 110 17.67 -13.25 -4.34
N GLY A 111 17.80 -13.85 -5.51
CA GLY A 111 18.04 -15.29 -5.72
C GLY A 111 16.92 -16.22 -5.24
N ASP A 112 16.03 -15.73 -4.39
CA ASP A 112 15.02 -16.49 -3.65
C ASP A 112 13.58 -16.16 -4.10
N SER A 113 13.40 -15.20 -5.01
CA SER A 113 12.09 -14.68 -5.42
C SER A 113 11.56 -15.23 -6.75
N ASP A 114 12.29 -16.10 -7.43
CA ASP A 114 11.93 -16.65 -8.76
C ASP A 114 11.54 -15.56 -9.79
N GLY A 115 12.19 -14.39 -9.74
CA GLY A 115 11.90 -13.25 -10.61
C GLY A 115 10.72 -12.38 -10.16
N PHE A 116 9.99 -12.75 -9.11
CA PHE A 116 8.96 -11.92 -8.51
C PHE A 116 9.56 -10.74 -7.72
N VAL A 117 8.86 -9.60 -7.68
CA VAL A 117 9.22 -8.47 -6.81
C VAL A 117 8.56 -8.66 -5.46
N GLN A 118 9.14 -9.54 -4.66
CA GLN A 118 8.69 -9.83 -3.30
C GLN A 118 9.87 -9.78 -2.34
N TYR A 119 9.64 -9.23 -1.15
CA TYR A 119 10.69 -9.00 -0.17
C TYR A 119 10.15 -8.94 1.26
N ALA A 120 11.03 -9.11 2.23
CA ALA A 120 10.71 -8.95 3.64
C ALA A 120 11.77 -8.09 4.30
N LEU A 121 11.33 -7.05 5.03
CA LEU A 121 12.22 -6.10 5.73
C LEU A 121 11.59 -5.65 7.05
N ASN A 122 12.39 -4.98 7.88
CA ASN A 122 11.92 -4.47 9.15
C ASN A 122 11.69 -2.96 9.09
N VAL A 123 10.56 -2.52 9.63
CA VAL A 123 10.24 -1.12 9.91
C VAL A 123 10.10 -1.00 11.43
N GLY A 124 11.19 -0.60 12.10
CA GLY A 124 11.26 -0.73 13.55
C GLY A 124 11.05 -2.19 13.99
N PRO A 125 10.09 -2.48 14.89
CA PRO A 125 9.74 -3.83 15.30
C PRO A 125 8.78 -4.53 14.33
N LEU A 126 8.13 -3.81 13.39
CA LEU A 126 7.25 -4.42 12.41
C LEU A 126 8.04 -5.15 11.33
N ARG A 127 7.62 -6.38 11.03
CA ARG A 127 8.05 -7.10 9.84
C ARG A 127 7.11 -6.78 8.68
N LEU A 128 7.58 -6.07 7.68
CA LEU A 128 6.86 -5.85 6.42
C LEU A 128 7.24 -6.95 5.43
N ILE A 129 6.24 -7.69 4.95
CA ILE A 129 6.39 -8.70 3.90
C ILE A 129 5.60 -8.24 2.69
N ALA A 130 6.30 -7.85 1.62
CA ALA A 130 5.70 -7.46 0.35
C ALA A 130 5.60 -8.68 -0.56
N LEU A 131 4.39 -8.97 -1.04
CA LEU A 131 4.05 -10.14 -1.84
C LEU A 131 3.61 -9.72 -3.24
N ASP A 132 4.31 -10.20 -4.25
CA ASP A 132 4.00 -9.92 -5.65
C ASP A 132 2.79 -10.73 -6.12
N THR A 133 1.73 -10.06 -6.55
CA THR A 133 0.51 -10.70 -7.06
C THR A 133 0.29 -10.52 -8.55
N VAL A 134 1.22 -9.84 -9.24
CA VAL A 134 1.07 -9.50 -10.67
C VAL A 134 1.07 -10.74 -11.55
N VAL A 135 0.16 -10.76 -12.51
CA VAL A 135 0.12 -11.66 -13.67
C VAL A 135 0.45 -10.83 -14.90
N PRO A 136 1.59 -11.04 -15.58
CA PRO A 136 1.97 -10.21 -16.71
C PRO A 136 0.89 -10.16 -17.81
N GLY A 137 0.48 -8.95 -18.19
CA GLY A 137 -0.53 -8.74 -19.24
C GLY A 137 -1.97 -8.96 -18.81
N ALA A 138 -2.24 -9.19 -17.52
CA ALA A 138 -3.59 -9.31 -16.97
C ALA A 138 -3.84 -8.23 -15.89
N SER A 139 -5.11 -7.85 -15.71
CA SER A 139 -5.52 -6.92 -14.67
C SER A 139 -5.78 -7.60 -13.32
N HIS A 140 -5.97 -8.92 -13.30
CA HIS A 140 -6.17 -9.69 -12.07
C HIS A 140 -4.83 -10.14 -11.47
N GLY A 141 -4.88 -10.44 -10.18
CA GLY A 141 -3.77 -11.02 -9.43
C GLY A 141 -3.87 -12.54 -9.29
N ALA A 142 -2.72 -13.17 -9.02
CA ALA A 142 -2.63 -14.57 -8.67
C ALA A 142 -1.49 -14.79 -7.66
N LEU A 143 -1.61 -15.83 -6.84
CA LEU A 143 -0.57 -16.37 -5.99
C LEU A 143 -0.36 -17.84 -6.32
N CYS A 144 0.68 -18.13 -7.08
CA CYS A 144 1.08 -19.51 -7.36
C CYS A 144 1.72 -20.17 -6.11
N GLU A 145 1.86 -21.49 -6.15
CA GLU A 145 2.46 -22.27 -5.07
C GLU A 145 3.83 -21.74 -4.62
N LYS A 146 4.69 -21.30 -5.55
CA LYS A 146 6.01 -20.74 -5.23
C LYS A 146 5.92 -19.48 -4.37
N ARG A 147 5.01 -18.54 -4.71
CA ARG A 147 4.81 -17.30 -3.95
C ARG A 147 4.23 -17.57 -2.56
N LEU A 148 3.29 -18.51 -2.47
CA LEU A 148 2.72 -18.95 -1.18
C LEU A 148 3.76 -19.65 -0.31
N ALA A 149 4.58 -20.55 -0.87
CA ALA A 149 5.66 -21.20 -0.14
C ALA A 149 6.73 -20.21 0.35
N TRP A 150 7.06 -19.21 -0.48
CA TRP A 150 7.97 -18.14 -0.08
C TRP A 150 7.39 -17.34 1.10
N LEU A 151 6.10 -16.95 1.04
CA LEU A 151 5.42 -16.25 2.13
C LEU A 151 5.42 -17.10 3.41
N GLU A 152 5.13 -18.40 3.32
CA GLU A 152 5.13 -19.31 4.48
C GLU A 152 6.50 -19.36 5.15
N ALA A 153 7.57 -19.40 4.36
CA ALA A 153 8.93 -19.35 4.87
C ALA A 153 9.20 -18.03 5.62
N ARG A 154 8.84 -16.88 5.03
CA ARG A 154 9.05 -15.56 5.68
C ARG A 154 8.22 -15.39 6.96
N LEU A 155 6.99 -15.87 6.98
CA LEU A 155 6.14 -15.90 8.18
C LEU A 155 6.73 -16.84 9.25
N GLY A 156 7.27 -17.99 8.83
CA GLY A 156 7.94 -18.94 9.73
C GLY A 156 9.17 -18.37 10.44
N GLU A 157 9.92 -17.50 9.76
CA GLU A 157 11.06 -16.75 10.32
C GLU A 157 10.64 -15.66 11.32
N SER A 158 9.45 -15.12 11.16
CA SER A 158 8.97 -13.91 11.86
C SER A 158 7.97 -14.21 12.99
N ARG A 159 7.97 -15.42 13.56
CA ARG A 159 6.94 -15.88 14.51
C ARG A 159 6.75 -15.03 15.76
N ARG A 160 7.71 -14.20 16.13
CA ARG A 160 7.69 -13.35 17.33
C ARG A 160 7.57 -11.86 17.04
N GLU A 161 7.57 -11.51 15.77
CA GLU A 161 7.50 -10.13 15.31
C GLU A 161 6.06 -9.82 14.88
N PRO A 162 5.52 -8.62 15.11
CA PRO A 162 4.29 -8.20 14.49
C PRO A 162 4.52 -8.06 12.98
N VAL A 163 3.65 -8.68 12.18
CA VAL A 163 3.81 -8.76 10.72
C VAL A 163 2.72 -7.96 10.02
N VAL A 164 3.10 -7.19 9.02
CA VAL A 164 2.20 -6.62 8.01
C VAL A 164 2.53 -7.27 6.67
N VAL A 165 1.55 -7.92 6.06
CA VAL A 165 1.66 -8.44 4.69
C VAL A 165 1.09 -7.41 3.73
N ALA A 166 1.91 -6.94 2.78
CA ALA A 166 1.52 -6.00 1.75
C ALA A 166 1.43 -6.69 0.39
N MET A 167 0.38 -6.41 -0.36
CA MET A 167 0.15 -6.94 -1.71
C MET A 167 -0.68 -5.95 -2.53
N HIS A 168 -0.73 -6.09 -3.86
CA HIS A 168 -1.53 -5.17 -4.67
C HIS A 168 -3.00 -5.61 -4.75
N HIS A 169 -3.29 -6.78 -5.31
CA HIS A 169 -4.66 -7.26 -5.50
C HIS A 169 -5.24 -7.77 -4.18
N PRO A 170 -6.45 -7.29 -3.76
CA PRO A 170 -7.08 -7.74 -2.53
C PRO A 170 -7.54 -9.20 -2.63
N PRO A 171 -7.34 -10.01 -1.56
CA PRO A 171 -7.70 -11.42 -1.54
C PRO A 171 -9.15 -11.66 -1.08
N PHE A 172 -10.03 -10.68 -1.25
CA PHE A 172 -11.42 -10.73 -0.80
C PHE A 172 -12.35 -10.02 -1.78
N GLN A 173 -13.62 -10.39 -1.76
CA GLN A 173 -14.65 -9.71 -2.54
C GLN A 173 -15.01 -8.37 -1.89
N THR A 174 -15.16 -7.36 -2.73
CA THR A 174 -15.49 -5.98 -2.33
C THR A 174 -16.95 -5.62 -2.58
N LEU A 175 -17.66 -6.48 -3.29
CA LEU A 175 -19.03 -6.29 -3.82
C LEU A 175 -19.11 -5.20 -4.90
N ILE A 176 -17.97 -4.69 -5.38
CA ILE A 176 -17.89 -3.86 -6.59
C ILE A 176 -17.58 -4.82 -7.74
N GLY A 177 -18.63 -5.26 -8.45
CA GLY A 177 -18.58 -6.43 -9.35
C GLY A 177 -17.41 -6.43 -10.33
N HIS A 178 -17.23 -5.32 -11.09
CA HIS A 178 -16.14 -5.21 -12.06
C HIS A 178 -14.72 -5.23 -11.44
N MET A 179 -14.58 -4.88 -10.16
CA MET A 179 -13.30 -4.98 -9.45
C MET A 179 -13.08 -6.39 -8.87
N ASP A 180 -14.16 -7.06 -8.46
CA ASP A 180 -14.07 -8.44 -7.98
C ASP A 180 -13.68 -9.41 -9.11
N GLU A 181 -14.01 -9.08 -10.38
CA GLU A 181 -13.58 -9.83 -11.56
C GLU A 181 -12.07 -9.73 -11.84
N ILE A 182 -11.37 -8.74 -11.27
CA ILE A 182 -9.95 -8.50 -11.44
C ILE A 182 -9.17 -8.43 -10.12
N GLY A 183 -9.76 -8.91 -9.03
CA GLY A 183 -9.08 -9.06 -7.72
C GLY A 183 -8.01 -10.16 -7.73
N LEU A 184 -7.70 -10.73 -6.57
CA LEU A 184 -6.83 -11.90 -6.46
C LEU A 184 -7.65 -13.17 -6.81
N LEU A 185 -7.56 -13.65 -8.06
CA LEU A 185 -8.41 -14.76 -8.54
C LEU A 185 -7.85 -16.14 -8.21
N GLU A 186 -6.54 -16.28 -7.98
CA GLU A 186 -5.89 -17.54 -7.63
C GLU A 186 -5.11 -17.41 -6.33
N GLY A 187 -5.20 -18.40 -5.45
CA GLY A 187 -4.43 -18.48 -4.22
C GLY A 187 -5.00 -17.68 -3.04
N ALA A 188 -6.19 -17.08 -3.17
CA ALA A 188 -6.80 -16.28 -2.09
C ALA A 188 -7.19 -17.14 -0.88
N ALA A 189 -7.78 -18.31 -1.09
CA ALA A 189 -8.17 -19.22 -0.02
C ALA A 189 -6.95 -19.83 0.67
N GLU A 190 -5.92 -20.20 -0.07
CA GLU A 190 -4.64 -20.70 0.43
C GLU A 190 -3.93 -19.62 1.26
N LEU A 191 -3.94 -18.37 0.79
CA LEU A 191 -3.42 -17.22 1.53
C LEU A 191 -4.18 -17.04 2.85
N GLU A 192 -5.51 -17.07 2.85
CA GLU A 192 -6.32 -16.93 4.05
C GLU A 192 -6.00 -18.02 5.06
N ALA A 193 -5.92 -19.28 4.61
CA ALA A 193 -5.55 -20.41 5.44
C ALA A 193 -4.12 -20.29 6.00
N LEU A 194 -3.20 -19.74 5.21
CA LEU A 194 -1.82 -19.48 5.65
C LEU A 194 -1.78 -18.39 6.73
N ILE A 195 -2.45 -17.25 6.51
CA ILE A 195 -2.53 -16.14 7.49
C ILE A 195 -3.15 -16.62 8.80
N ALA A 196 -4.21 -17.45 8.74
CA ALA A 196 -4.88 -17.97 9.94
C ALA A 196 -3.96 -18.81 10.84
N ARG A 197 -2.88 -19.39 10.31
CA ARG A 197 -1.87 -20.12 11.09
C ARG A 197 -0.80 -19.23 11.74
N HIS A 198 -0.81 -17.93 11.43
CA HIS A 198 0.17 -16.94 11.91
C HIS A 198 -0.52 -15.78 12.65
N PRO A 199 -0.89 -15.95 13.93
CA PRO A 199 -1.66 -14.95 14.70
C PRO A 199 -0.89 -13.66 14.97
N ASN A 200 0.40 -13.59 14.65
CA ASN A 200 1.23 -12.39 14.68
C ASN A 200 1.13 -11.56 13.40
N VAL A 201 0.33 -11.98 12.42
CA VAL A 201 -0.03 -11.12 11.28
C VAL A 201 -1.08 -10.12 11.73
N GLU A 202 -0.65 -8.88 11.93
CA GLU A 202 -1.49 -7.79 12.41
C GLU A 202 -2.47 -7.30 11.34
N ARG A 203 -2.04 -7.34 10.06
CA ARG A 203 -2.86 -6.87 8.94
C ARG A 203 -2.33 -7.35 7.58
N VAL A 204 -3.26 -7.57 6.64
CA VAL A 204 -2.98 -7.63 5.20
C VAL A 204 -3.39 -6.28 4.60
N ILE A 205 -2.48 -5.60 3.89
CA ILE A 205 -2.72 -4.30 3.27
C ILE A 205 -2.63 -4.39 1.76
N CYS A 206 -3.61 -3.82 1.06
CA CYS A 206 -3.75 -3.95 -0.40
C CYS A 206 -3.97 -2.60 -1.07
N GLY A 207 -3.76 -2.57 -2.40
CA GLY A 207 -4.13 -1.50 -3.31
C GLY A 207 -5.32 -1.85 -4.19
N HIS A 208 -5.22 -1.50 -5.47
CA HIS A 208 -6.08 -1.89 -6.58
C HIS A 208 -7.48 -1.29 -6.59
N LEU A 209 -8.10 -1.09 -5.44
CA LEU A 209 -9.47 -0.61 -5.30
C LEU A 209 -9.59 0.92 -5.24
N HIS A 210 -8.47 1.62 -5.03
CA HIS A 210 -8.44 3.07 -4.80
C HIS A 210 -9.39 3.56 -3.70
N ARG A 211 -9.93 2.66 -2.86
CA ARG A 211 -10.90 2.93 -1.80
C ARG A 211 -10.47 2.31 -0.49
N ALA A 212 -10.90 2.91 0.61
CA ALA A 212 -10.71 2.33 1.94
C ALA A 212 -11.81 1.28 2.19
N ILE A 213 -11.40 0.00 2.23
CA ILE A 213 -12.27 -1.14 2.54
C ILE A 213 -11.57 -1.96 3.63
N ASP A 214 -12.32 -2.50 4.56
CA ASP A 214 -11.81 -3.36 5.64
C ASP A 214 -12.65 -4.62 5.73
N VAL A 215 -11.99 -5.80 5.73
CA VAL A 215 -12.63 -7.13 5.76
C VAL A 215 -11.93 -8.03 6.77
N ARG A 216 -12.67 -8.88 7.48
CA ARG A 216 -12.06 -9.96 8.29
C ARG A 216 -11.45 -11.00 7.37
N PHE A 217 -10.19 -11.39 7.64
CA PHE A 217 -9.43 -12.29 6.77
C PHE A 217 -8.41 -13.07 7.58
N GLY A 218 -8.47 -14.39 7.58
CA GLY A 218 -7.50 -15.26 8.23
C GLY A 218 -7.24 -14.98 9.73
N GLY A 219 -8.25 -14.51 10.46
CA GLY A 219 -8.12 -14.19 11.89
C GLY A 219 -7.63 -12.76 12.19
N THR A 220 -7.23 -12.01 11.16
CA THR A 220 -6.89 -10.59 11.23
C THR A 220 -7.82 -9.73 10.35
N LEU A 221 -7.38 -8.58 9.91
CA LEU A 221 -8.05 -7.72 8.94
C LEU A 221 -7.23 -7.64 7.64
N ALA A 222 -7.91 -7.77 6.49
CA ALA A 222 -7.39 -7.32 5.22
C ALA A 222 -8.02 -5.97 4.86
N SER A 223 -7.25 -5.06 4.26
CA SER A 223 -7.72 -3.72 3.97
C SER A 223 -7.11 -3.17 2.68
N THR A 224 -7.87 -2.33 1.97
CA THR A 224 -7.37 -1.51 0.87
C THR A 224 -7.21 -0.07 1.31
N ALA A 225 -6.42 0.72 0.60
CA ALA A 225 -6.25 2.14 0.85
C ALA A 225 -6.88 2.98 -0.29
N PRO A 226 -7.27 4.24 -0.01
CA PRO A 226 -7.68 5.16 -1.07
C PRO A 226 -6.46 5.63 -1.86
N ALA A 227 -6.67 5.90 -3.15
CA ALA A 227 -5.65 6.50 -4.00
C ALA A 227 -5.47 8.00 -3.75
N PRO A 228 -4.30 8.57 -4.03
CA PRO A 228 -4.07 10.00 -3.90
C PRO A 228 -4.84 10.85 -4.92
N ALA A 229 -5.30 10.27 -6.04
CA ALA A 229 -5.90 11.02 -7.14
C ALA A 229 -7.38 10.72 -7.34
N HIS A 230 -7.72 9.52 -7.76
CA HIS A 230 -9.08 9.13 -8.14
C HIS A 230 -9.46 7.82 -7.44
N GLN A 231 -10.76 7.61 -7.27
CA GLN A 231 -11.33 6.47 -6.56
C GLN A 231 -12.18 5.65 -7.54
N VAL A 232 -12.19 4.33 -7.42
CA VAL A 232 -13.22 3.49 -8.09
C VAL A 232 -14.58 3.91 -7.55
N CYS A 233 -15.59 4.09 -8.39
CA CYS A 233 -16.94 4.44 -7.96
C CYS A 233 -17.50 3.40 -6.98
N LEU A 234 -18.08 3.87 -5.88
CA LEU A 234 -18.82 3.02 -4.96
C LEU A 234 -20.21 2.75 -5.53
N ASP A 235 -20.30 1.74 -6.35
CA ASP A 235 -21.56 1.24 -6.88
C ASP A 235 -21.60 -0.29 -6.67
N LEU A 236 -22.56 -0.76 -5.89
CA LEU A 236 -22.74 -2.16 -5.53
C LEU A 236 -23.87 -2.83 -6.32
N ALA A 237 -24.42 -2.14 -7.33
CA ALA A 237 -25.42 -2.73 -8.20
C ALA A 237 -24.79 -3.83 -9.06
N PRO A 238 -25.52 -4.95 -9.33
CA PRO A 238 -24.98 -6.05 -10.11
C PRO A 238 -24.60 -5.69 -11.56
N ASP A 239 -25.18 -4.61 -12.08
CA ASP A 239 -24.94 -4.07 -13.42
C ASP A 239 -24.15 -2.76 -13.40
N ALA A 240 -23.49 -2.45 -12.29
CA ALA A 240 -22.67 -1.25 -12.13
C ALA A 240 -21.58 -1.15 -13.21
N ALA A 241 -21.51 0.01 -13.86
CA ALA A 241 -20.48 0.28 -14.85
C ALA A 241 -19.11 0.41 -14.20
N SER A 242 -18.05 -0.05 -14.88
CA SER A 242 -16.69 0.25 -14.49
C SER A 242 -16.42 1.75 -14.64
N ALA A 243 -16.28 2.45 -13.50
CA ALA A 243 -16.14 3.89 -13.46
C ALA A 243 -15.27 4.35 -12.29
N TRP A 244 -14.75 5.57 -12.39
CA TRP A 244 -13.98 6.23 -11.34
C TRP A 244 -14.49 7.67 -11.10
N THR A 245 -14.17 8.21 -9.93
CA THR A 245 -14.61 9.53 -9.48
C THR A 245 -13.48 10.25 -8.75
N LEU A 246 -13.62 11.57 -8.61
CA LEU A 246 -12.71 12.43 -7.83
C LEU A 246 -13.25 12.65 -6.42
N GLU A 247 -13.49 11.57 -5.69
CA GLU A 247 -13.80 11.64 -4.26
C GLU A 247 -12.55 12.10 -3.47
N PRO A 248 -12.72 12.53 -2.19
CA PRO A 248 -11.60 12.99 -1.38
C PRO A 248 -10.44 11.99 -1.37
N PRO A 249 -9.23 12.40 -1.77
CA PRO A 249 -8.07 11.54 -1.80
C PRO A 249 -7.52 11.31 -0.40
N GLY A 250 -6.84 10.18 -0.20
CA GLY A 250 -6.30 9.84 1.11
C GLY A 250 -5.16 8.84 1.06
N PHE A 251 -4.77 8.40 2.26
CA PHE A 251 -3.78 7.36 2.51
C PHE A 251 -4.05 6.73 3.88
N ARG A 252 -3.41 5.59 4.18
CA ARG A 252 -3.49 4.99 5.51
C ARG A 252 -2.21 5.21 6.31
N VAL A 253 -2.37 5.35 7.62
CA VAL A 253 -1.27 5.35 8.59
C VAL A 253 -1.48 4.15 9.53
N HIS A 254 -0.55 3.22 9.50
CA HIS A 254 -0.52 2.04 10.34
C HIS A 254 0.45 2.29 11.50
N ALA A 255 -0.09 2.42 12.70
CA ALA A 255 0.67 2.70 13.91
C ALA A 255 0.78 1.42 14.76
N TRP A 256 1.98 0.88 14.88
CA TRP A 256 2.25 -0.19 15.81
C TRP A 256 2.60 0.38 17.18
N SER A 257 1.83 0.01 18.20
CA SER A 257 2.13 0.39 19.57
C SER A 257 2.64 -0.82 20.37
N PRO A 258 3.93 -0.85 20.73
CA PRO A 258 4.48 -1.93 21.55
C PRO A 258 3.84 -1.99 22.94
N THR A 259 3.38 -0.85 23.48
CA THR A 259 2.67 -0.77 24.76
C THR A 259 1.28 -1.40 24.68
N ALA A 260 0.55 -1.16 23.59
CA ALA A 260 -0.78 -1.74 23.37
C ALA A 260 -0.71 -3.16 22.77
N GLY A 261 0.45 -3.57 22.21
CA GLY A 261 0.65 -4.86 21.57
C GLY A 261 -0.26 -5.05 20.35
N ARG A 262 -0.51 -3.99 19.57
CA ARG A 262 -1.43 -4.04 18.41
C ARG A 262 -1.14 -2.97 17.40
N LEU A 263 -1.59 -3.20 16.16
CA LEU A 263 -1.57 -2.25 15.06
C LEU A 263 -2.88 -1.47 15.01
N VAL A 264 -2.78 -0.14 15.06
CA VAL A 264 -3.91 0.78 14.84
C VAL A 264 -3.77 1.39 13.45
N THR A 265 -4.86 1.40 12.68
CA THR A 265 -4.86 1.98 11.33
C THR A 265 -5.78 3.18 11.26
N HIS A 266 -5.23 4.30 10.82
CA HIS A 266 -5.96 5.53 10.55
C HIS A 266 -6.12 5.76 9.04
N LEU A 267 -7.27 6.30 8.65
CA LEU A 267 -7.46 6.90 7.34
C LEU A 267 -7.13 8.39 7.45
N ALA A 268 -6.23 8.86 6.62
CA ALA A 268 -5.83 10.27 6.56
C ALA A 268 -6.22 10.86 5.20
N ALA A 269 -6.78 12.06 5.21
CA ALA A 269 -7.07 12.80 3.98
C ALA A 269 -5.81 13.44 3.43
N SER A 270 -5.67 13.45 2.10
CA SER A 270 -4.57 14.09 1.39
C SER A 270 -4.95 15.52 1.00
N GLY A 271 -4.27 16.51 1.58
CA GLY A 271 -4.56 17.92 1.30
C GLY A 271 -4.21 18.87 2.44
N ARG A 272 -4.65 20.10 2.28
CA ARG A 272 -4.59 21.12 3.34
C ARG A 272 -6.00 21.37 3.85
N PHE A 273 -6.14 21.29 5.15
CA PHE A 273 -7.41 21.51 5.84
C PHE A 273 -7.23 22.64 6.87
N GLU A 274 -8.28 23.39 7.11
CA GLU A 274 -8.30 24.41 8.12
C GLU A 274 -8.19 23.78 9.53
N GLY A 275 -7.48 24.44 10.44
CA GLY A 275 -7.17 23.94 11.77
C GLY A 275 -5.66 23.62 11.95
N PRO A 276 -5.28 22.94 13.05
CA PRO A 276 -6.16 22.38 14.09
C PRO A 276 -6.76 23.44 15.01
N TYR A 277 -8.00 23.23 15.40
CA TYR A 277 -8.66 24.05 16.42
C TYR A 277 -8.66 23.31 17.75
N PRO A 278 -8.35 23.96 18.88
CA PRO A 278 -8.42 23.34 20.18
C PRO A 278 -9.87 23.08 20.60
N PHE A 279 -10.11 21.99 21.31
CA PHE A 279 -11.40 21.73 21.96
C PHE A 279 -11.56 22.44 23.31
N HIS A 280 -10.43 22.86 23.91
CA HIS A 280 -10.40 23.43 25.24
C HIS A 280 -9.58 24.73 25.23
N ASP A 281 -10.01 25.72 26.00
CA ASP A 281 -9.24 26.88 26.38
C ASP A 281 -9.09 26.92 27.92
N ASN A 282 -7.83 27.07 28.40
CA ASN A 282 -7.49 27.05 29.85
C ASN A 282 -8.08 25.86 30.61
N GLY A 283 -8.22 24.69 29.96
CA GLY A 283 -8.74 23.45 30.54
C GLY A 283 -10.28 23.33 30.52
N ALA A 284 -10.99 24.32 30.06
CA ALA A 284 -12.44 24.29 29.86
C ALA A 284 -12.80 23.99 28.39
N LEU A 285 -13.87 23.22 28.16
CA LEU A 285 -14.42 23.03 26.82
C LEU A 285 -14.85 24.39 26.23
N ILE A 286 -14.45 24.65 25.00
CA ILE A 286 -14.87 25.86 24.29
C ILE A 286 -16.31 25.68 23.84
N ASP A 287 -17.18 26.65 24.24
CA ASP A 287 -18.61 26.70 23.91
C ASP A 287 -18.86 27.49 22.61
#